data_a859ace5f7b512825990c329b5680c0d
#
_entry.id   a859ace5f7b512825990c329b5680c0d
#
_cell.length_a   1.000
_cell.length_b   1.000
_cell.length_c   1.000
_cell.angle_alpha   90.00
_cell.angle_beta   90.00
_cell.angle_gamma   90.00
#
_symmetry.space_group_name_H-M   'P 1'
#
loop_
_entity.id
_entity.type
_entity.pdbx_description
1 polymer ?
#
loop_
_entity_poly.entity_id
_entity_poly.type
_entity_poly.pdbx_seq_one_letter_code
_entity_poly.pdbx_strand_id
1 'polypeptide(L)'
;NVPSQALILMNDPFVVGQATLWGKKMIKQFSDVRERISFLYESAFSRPPSKFEMDASRAFVVEQAKLHGVAEDHELPWKDLAHAIINTKEFIFLN
;
A
#
# COMPACT_ATOMS: atom_id res chain seq x y z
N ASN A 1 -9.09 -20.58 0.26
CA ASN A 1 -9.18 -19.98 0.28
C ASN A 1 -9.10 -19.14 0.38
N VAL A 2 -8.75 -19.34 0.48
CA VAL A 2 -8.78 -18.64 0.59
C VAL A 2 -8.79 -17.63 0.46
N PRO A 3 -8.76 -17.42 0.38
CA PRO A 3 -8.76 -16.51 0.20
C PRO A 3 -8.58 -15.61 0.45
N SER A 4 -8.86 -15.60 0.62
CA SER A 4 -8.76 -14.83 0.76
C SER A 4 -8.04 -14.28 1.08
N GLN A 5 -8.11 -14.79 1.16
CA GLN A 5 -7.29 -14.42 1.32
C GLN A 5 -6.63 -13.65 0.98
N ALA A 6 -6.97 -14.16 0.90
CA ALA A 6 -6.43 -13.30 0.06
C ALA A 6 -5.44 -12.35 0.61
N LEU A 7 -5.64 -11.78 1.71
CA LEU A 7 -4.73 -10.79 2.19
C LEU A 7 -3.92 -11.29 3.37
N ILE A 8 -3.17 -12.33 3.10
CA ILE A 8 -2.21 -12.82 4.08
C ILE A 8 -0.95 -12.02 3.88
N LEU A 9 -0.73 -11.06 4.77
CA LEU A 9 0.44 -10.21 4.68
C LEU A 9 1.53 -10.75 5.59
N MET A 10 2.77 -10.67 5.11
CA MET A 10 3.91 -11.00 5.93
C MET A 10 4.01 -10.03 7.11
N ASN A 11 4.14 -10.57 8.29
CA ASN A 11 4.28 -9.75 9.50
C ASN A 11 5.73 -9.66 9.98
N ASP A 12 6.64 -9.72 9.04
CA ASP A 12 8.05 -9.49 9.32
C ASP A 12 8.19 -8.07 9.88
N PRO A 13 8.84 -7.91 11.05
CA PRO A 13 8.99 -6.57 11.65
C PRO A 13 9.63 -5.55 10.71
N PHE A 14 10.56 -5.98 9.87
CA PHE A 14 11.18 -5.08 8.90
C PHE A 14 10.16 -4.58 7.89
N VAL A 15 9.35 -5.49 7.36
CA VAL A 15 8.32 -5.15 6.37
C VAL A 15 7.28 -4.23 6.99
N VAL A 16 6.81 -4.57 8.19
CA VAL A 16 5.82 -3.75 8.88
C VAL A 16 6.37 -2.36 9.17
N GLY A 17 7.63 -2.29 9.61
CA GLY A 17 8.27 -1.01 9.88
C GLY A 17 8.40 -0.16 8.64
N GLN A 18 8.79 -0.77 7.52
CA GLN A 18 8.93 -0.05 6.26
C GLN A 18 7.57 0.45 5.77
N ALA A 19 6.54 -0.39 5.89
CA ALA A 19 5.19 0.01 5.48
C ALA A 19 4.68 1.18 6.31
N THR A 20 4.94 1.15 7.61
CA THR A 20 4.55 2.25 8.50
C THR A 20 5.24 3.54 8.10
N LEU A 21 6.52 3.47 7.82
CA LEU A 21 7.31 4.64 7.42
C LEU A 21 6.80 5.22 6.11
N TRP A 22 6.55 4.37 5.12
CA TRP A 22 6.06 4.84 3.82
C TRP A 22 4.66 5.40 3.92
N GLY A 23 3.80 4.81 4.76
CA GLY A 23 2.46 5.34 4.98
C GLY A 23 2.50 6.75 5.55
N LYS A 24 3.36 6.97 6.53
CA LYS A 24 3.52 8.30 7.11
C LYS A 24 4.06 9.29 6.10
N LYS A 25 5.03 8.88 5.30
CA LYS A 25 5.60 9.77 4.28
C LYS A 25 4.57 10.17 3.25
N MET A 26 3.75 9.21 2.80
CA MET A 26 2.71 9.51 1.81
C MET A 26 1.73 10.54 2.32
N ILE A 27 1.28 10.40 3.55
CA ILE A 27 0.34 11.35 4.14
C ILE A 27 0.98 12.71 4.33
N LYS A 28 2.21 12.73 4.81
CA LYS A 28 2.88 13.97 5.16
C LYS A 28 3.32 14.77 3.92
N GLN A 29 3.81 14.09 2.90
CA GLN A 29 4.41 14.77 1.75
C GLN A 29 3.43 15.07 0.61
N PHE A 30 2.35 14.32 0.52
CA PHE A 30 1.43 14.45 -0.60
C PHE A 30 0.00 14.54 -0.10
N SER A 31 -0.76 15.48 -0.64
CA SER A 31 -2.19 15.55 -0.34
C SER A 31 -3.02 14.88 -1.43
N ASP A 32 -2.45 14.68 -2.60
CA ASP A 32 -3.15 14.09 -3.72
C ASP A 32 -2.98 12.58 -3.75
N VAL A 33 -4.10 11.87 -3.92
CA VAL A 33 -4.12 10.42 -3.91
C VAL A 33 -3.23 9.83 -5.00
N ARG A 34 -3.28 10.40 -6.19
CA ARG A 34 -2.48 9.89 -7.32
C ARG A 34 -0.99 10.07 -7.06
N GLU A 35 -0.61 11.18 -6.45
CA GLU A 35 0.79 11.41 -6.14
C GLU A 35 1.29 10.44 -5.07
N ARG A 36 0.44 10.12 -4.10
CA ARG A 36 0.80 9.14 -3.08
C ARG A 36 1.06 7.78 -3.69
N ILE A 37 0.18 7.35 -4.58
CA ILE A 37 0.31 6.04 -5.21
C ILE A 37 1.54 6.02 -6.13
N SER A 38 1.77 7.09 -6.86
CA SER A 38 2.95 7.19 -7.72
C SER A 38 4.23 7.12 -6.90
N PHE A 39 4.28 7.83 -5.78
CA PHE A 39 5.43 7.78 -4.88
C PHE A 39 5.70 6.34 -4.43
N LEU A 40 4.64 5.64 -4.06
CA LEU A 40 4.78 4.27 -3.56
C LEU A 40 5.34 3.34 -4.64
N TYR A 41 4.80 3.43 -5.86
CA TYR A 41 5.26 2.57 -6.95
C TYR A 41 6.68 2.90 -7.37
N GLU A 42 7.04 4.18 -7.42
CA GLU A 42 8.41 4.57 -7.70
C GLU A 42 9.36 4.04 -6.64
N SER A 43 8.95 4.11 -5.39
CA SER A 43 9.79 3.64 -4.28
C SER A 43 9.97 2.12 -4.30
N ALA A 44 8.90 1.39 -4.63
CA ALA A 44 8.93 -0.07 -4.58
C ALA A 44 9.47 -0.70 -5.85
N PHE A 45 9.12 -0.16 -7.01
CA PHE A 45 9.38 -0.80 -8.29
C PHE A 45 10.20 0.05 -9.26
N SER A 46 10.55 1.26 -8.89
CA SER A 46 11.31 2.20 -9.72
C SER A 46 10.61 2.53 -11.03
N ARG A 47 9.28 2.56 -11.00
CA ARG A 47 8.47 2.93 -12.16
C ARG A 47 7.13 3.46 -11.68
N PRO A 48 6.44 4.25 -12.52
CA PRO A 48 5.10 4.70 -12.15
C PRO A 48 4.10 3.56 -12.25
N PRO A 49 2.97 3.67 -11.58
CA PRO A 49 1.91 2.66 -11.69
C PRO A 49 1.24 2.73 -13.06
N SER A 50 0.79 1.58 -13.54
CA SER A 50 -0.06 1.55 -14.73
C SER A 50 -1.44 2.08 -14.34
N LYS A 51 -2.30 2.30 -15.36
CA LYS A 51 -3.66 2.74 -15.08
C LYS A 51 -4.40 1.73 -14.21
N PHE A 52 -4.24 0.46 -14.52
CA PHE A 52 -4.87 -0.60 -13.73
C PHE A 52 -4.37 -0.57 -12.29
N GLU A 53 -3.07 -0.43 -12.10
CA GLU A 53 -2.49 -0.39 -10.76
C GLU A 53 -2.95 0.83 -9.99
N MET A 54 -3.04 1.97 -10.66
CA MET A 54 -3.54 3.18 -10.04
C MET A 54 -4.97 3.00 -9.55
N ASP A 55 -5.84 2.49 -10.42
CA ASP A 55 -7.25 2.30 -10.09
C ASP A 55 -7.41 1.26 -8.98
N ALA A 56 -6.67 0.16 -9.04
CA ALA A 56 -6.73 -0.87 -8.02
C ALA A 56 -6.25 -0.37 -6.67
N SER A 57 -5.18 0.43 -6.67
CA SER A 57 -4.64 0.98 -5.43
C SER A 57 -5.62 1.97 -4.79
N ARG A 58 -6.28 2.80 -5.60
CA ARG A 58 -7.27 3.72 -5.08
C ARG A 58 -8.45 2.97 -4.45
N ALA A 59 -8.92 1.93 -5.14
CA ALA A 59 -10.01 1.11 -4.60
C ALA A 59 -9.61 0.43 -3.30
N PHE A 60 -8.38 -0.03 -3.22
CA PHE A 60 -7.86 -0.67 -2.02
C PHE A 60 -7.87 0.29 -0.83
N VAL A 61 -7.40 1.52 -1.04
CA VAL A 61 -7.36 2.52 0.03
C VAL A 61 -8.77 2.83 0.53
N VAL A 62 -9.73 2.97 -0.38
CA VAL A 62 -11.13 3.23 0.00
C VAL A 62 -11.66 2.09 0.86
N GLU A 63 -11.40 0.86 0.42
CA GLU A 63 -11.89 -0.32 1.14
C GLU A 63 -11.25 -0.45 2.52
N GLN A 64 -9.95 -0.22 2.60
CA GLN A 64 -9.25 -0.31 3.88
C GLN A 64 -9.70 0.78 4.85
N ALA A 65 -9.98 1.98 4.34
CA ALA A 65 -10.51 3.04 5.18
C ALA A 65 -11.82 2.62 5.80
N LYS A 66 -12.69 2.00 5.01
CA LYS A 66 -13.97 1.49 5.52
C LYS A 66 -13.77 0.43 6.58
N LEU A 67 -12.85 -0.49 6.35
CA LEU A 67 -12.59 -1.58 7.29
C LEU A 67 -12.07 -1.05 8.62
N HIS A 68 -11.23 -0.04 8.58
CA HIS A 68 -10.69 0.57 9.81
C HIS A 68 -11.65 1.57 10.44
N GLY A 69 -12.69 1.98 9.71
CA GLY A 69 -13.59 3.01 10.21
C GLY A 69 -12.93 4.38 10.28
N VAL A 70 -12.05 4.68 9.35
CA VAL A 70 -11.32 5.96 9.33
C VAL A 70 -11.49 6.64 7.98
N ALA A 71 -11.07 7.89 7.91
CA ALA A 71 -11.08 8.64 6.66
C ALA A 71 -10.01 8.11 5.71
N GLU A 72 -10.19 8.35 4.41
CA GLU A 72 -9.23 7.92 3.40
C GLU A 72 -7.88 8.62 3.56
N ASP A 73 -7.86 9.77 4.20
CA ASP A 73 -6.63 10.51 4.50
C ASP A 73 -5.87 9.98 5.70
N HIS A 74 -6.47 9.06 6.43
CA HIS A 74 -5.83 8.52 7.62
C HIS A 74 -4.64 7.67 7.21
N GLU A 75 -3.65 7.61 8.06
CA GLU A 75 -2.41 6.88 7.83
C GLU A 75 -2.63 5.37 7.62
N LEU A 76 -3.62 4.78 8.29
CA LEU A 76 -3.82 3.33 8.28
C LEU A 76 -4.07 2.72 6.90
N PRO A 77 -5.00 3.24 6.08
CA PRO A 77 -5.20 2.65 4.76
C PRO A 77 -3.95 2.74 3.88
N TRP A 78 -3.17 3.79 4.01
CA TRP A 78 -1.97 3.99 3.22
C TRP A 78 -0.84 3.07 3.69
N LYS A 79 -0.76 2.85 5.00
CA LYS A 79 0.16 1.86 5.54
C LYS A 79 -0.19 0.48 5.00
N ASP A 80 -1.48 0.14 4.96
CA ASP A 80 -1.93 -1.15 4.45
C ASP A 80 -1.57 -1.32 2.98
N LEU A 81 -1.74 -0.27 2.18
CA LEU A 81 -1.37 -0.32 0.77
C LEU A 81 0.14 -0.54 0.63
N ALA A 82 0.94 0.20 1.38
CA ALA A 82 2.38 0.04 1.36
C ALA A 82 2.78 -1.39 1.76
N HIS A 83 2.11 -1.93 2.78
CA HIS A 83 2.38 -3.28 3.25
C HIS A 83 2.09 -4.31 2.15
N ALA A 84 0.95 -4.16 1.47
CA ALA A 84 0.58 -5.06 0.39
C ALA A 84 1.59 -4.99 -0.77
N ILE A 85 2.02 -3.79 -1.13
CA ILE A 85 2.97 -3.59 -2.22
C ILE A 85 4.33 -4.20 -1.88
N ILE A 86 4.80 -3.99 -0.65
CA ILE A 86 6.08 -4.54 -0.21
C ILE A 86 6.02 -6.07 -0.19
N ASN A 87 4.89 -6.62 0.25
CA ASN A 87 4.71 -8.07 0.23
C ASN A 87 4.77 -8.62 -1.18
N THR A 88 4.16 -7.92 -2.12
CA THR A 88 4.20 -8.34 -3.53
C THR A 88 5.63 -8.37 -4.03
N LYS A 89 6.39 -7.33 -3.71
CA LYS A 89 7.79 -7.25 -4.12
C LYS A 89 8.61 -8.37 -3.50
N GLU A 90 8.42 -8.62 -2.21
CA GLU A 90 9.15 -9.68 -1.52
C GLU A 90 8.80 -11.05 -2.07
N PHE A 91 7.52 -11.25 -2.38
CA PHE A 91 7.07 -12.51 -2.94
C PHE A 91 7.71 -12.76 -4.30
N ILE A 92 7.74 -11.75 -5.15
CA ILE A 92 8.36 -11.86 -6.46
C ILE A 92 9.85 -12.15 -6.31
N PHE A 93 10.46 -11.51 -5.35
CA PHE A 93 11.89 -11.65 -5.11
C PHE A 93 12.25 -13.06 -4.69
N LEU A 94 11.37 -13.70 -3.93
CA LEU A 94 11.61 -15.07 -3.47
C LEU A 94 11.46 -16.10 -4.59
N ASN A 95 10.78 -15.75 -5.64
CA ASN A 95 10.62 -16.63 -6.77
C ASN A 95 11.76 -16.50 -7.75
#